data_e26bc1d5916a7e1de31fbea2819b1b01
#
_entry.id   e26bc1d5916a7e1de31fbea2819b1b01
#
_cell.length_a   1.000
_cell.length_b   1.000
_cell.length_c   1.000
_cell.angle_alpha   90.00
_cell.angle_beta   90.00
_cell.angle_gamma   90.00
#
_symmetry.space_group_name_H-M   'P 1'
#
loop_
_entity.id
_entity.type
_entity.pdbx_description
1 polymer ?
#
loop_
_entity_poly.entity_id
_entity_poly.type
_entity_poly.pdbx_seq_one_letter_code
_entity_poly.pdbx_strand_id
1 'polypeptide(L)'
;MKKPLKYVGYFIAITVLALAVLLSYVKFALPNVGEAEELKIDYTKERIERGRYLANTVTVCMDCHSKREWAKFSGPITPGTLGMGGDRFDQSMGIPGVFYAKNITSSGIGRYTDGELFRLITAGVTKEGRAM
;
A
#
# COMPACT_ATOMS: atom_id res chain seq x y z
N MET A 1 -3.27 21.85 49.06
CA MET A 1 -2.44 21.31 47.94
C MET A 1 -2.97 20.04 47.26
N LYS A 2 -4.06 19.39 47.70
CA LYS A 2 -4.57 18.11 47.10
C LYS A 2 -5.54 18.28 45.93
N LYS A 3 -6.16 19.44 45.73
CA LYS A 3 -7.15 19.71 44.64
C LYS A 3 -6.55 19.75 43.23
N PRO A 4 -5.42 20.45 42.97
CA PRO A 4 -4.86 20.52 41.62
C PRO A 4 -4.38 19.15 41.10
N LEU A 5 -3.89 18.30 42.00
CA LEU A 5 -3.42 16.95 41.61
C LEU A 5 -4.59 16.04 41.14
N LYS A 6 -5.80 16.20 41.67
CA LYS A 6 -7.00 15.48 41.19
C LYS A 6 -7.39 15.90 39.78
N TYR A 7 -7.32 17.19 39.46
CA TYR A 7 -7.63 17.69 38.09
C TYR A 7 -6.60 17.22 37.08
N VAL A 8 -5.32 17.18 37.44
CA VAL A 8 -4.27 16.58 36.61
C VAL A 8 -4.56 15.08 36.39
N GLY A 9 -4.93 14.35 37.42
CA GLY A 9 -5.32 12.94 37.31
C GLY A 9 -6.51 12.73 36.35
N TYR A 10 -7.56 13.53 36.45
CA TYR A 10 -8.70 13.46 35.53
C TYR A 10 -8.32 13.82 34.12
N PHE A 11 -7.49 14.85 33.90
CA PHE A 11 -7.00 15.21 32.58
C PHE A 11 -6.24 14.06 31.92
N ILE A 12 -5.31 13.44 32.66
CA ILE A 12 -4.56 12.27 32.17
C ILE A 12 -5.50 11.11 31.82
N ALA A 13 -6.45 10.79 32.70
CA ALA A 13 -7.40 9.70 32.48
C ALA A 13 -8.27 9.93 31.24
N ILE A 14 -8.76 11.15 31.04
CA ILE A 14 -9.56 11.53 29.86
C ILE A 14 -8.70 11.42 28.60
N THR A 15 -7.45 11.91 28.64
CA THR A 15 -6.54 11.82 27.49
C THR A 15 -6.23 10.36 27.12
N VAL A 16 -5.95 9.52 28.09
CA VAL A 16 -5.71 8.08 27.86
C VAL A 16 -6.95 7.40 27.29
N LEU A 17 -8.14 7.71 27.83
CA LEU A 17 -9.40 7.16 27.31
C LEU A 17 -9.63 7.62 25.84
N ALA A 18 -9.45 8.91 25.55
CA ALA A 18 -9.61 9.43 24.20
C ALA A 18 -8.64 8.77 23.20
N LEU A 19 -7.38 8.57 23.59
CA LEU A 19 -6.41 7.86 22.78
C LEU A 19 -6.79 6.38 22.58
N ALA A 20 -7.26 5.71 23.61
CA ALA A 20 -7.72 4.31 23.51
C ALA A 20 -8.92 4.17 22.55
N VAL A 21 -9.88 5.10 22.62
CA VAL A 21 -11.02 5.15 21.69
C VAL A 21 -10.56 5.40 20.27
N LEU A 22 -9.69 6.38 20.06
CA LEU A 22 -9.14 6.70 18.74
C LEU A 22 -8.38 5.51 18.11
N LEU A 23 -7.49 4.88 18.88
CA LEU A 23 -6.74 3.72 18.42
C LEU A 23 -7.65 2.52 18.13
N SER A 24 -8.69 2.31 18.96
CA SER A 24 -9.69 1.29 18.71
C SER A 24 -10.48 1.56 17.44
N TYR A 25 -10.89 2.80 17.19
CA TYR A 25 -11.55 3.19 15.95
C TYR A 25 -10.67 2.92 14.73
N VAL A 26 -9.41 3.38 14.76
CA VAL A 26 -8.45 3.15 13.66
C VAL A 26 -8.25 1.65 13.42
N LYS A 27 -8.13 0.86 14.48
CA LYS A 27 -7.85 -0.58 14.36
C LYS A 27 -9.05 -1.41 13.87
N PHE A 28 -10.27 -1.07 14.26
CA PHE A 28 -11.44 -1.92 14.05
C PHE A 28 -12.46 -1.36 13.04
N ALA A 29 -12.46 -0.04 12.82
CA ALA A 29 -13.39 0.60 11.89
C ALA A 29 -12.76 0.97 10.55
N LEU A 30 -11.44 1.03 10.46
CA LEU A 30 -10.74 1.36 9.21
C LEU A 30 -9.96 0.13 8.67
N PRO A 31 -9.78 0.04 7.33
CA PRO A 31 -10.31 0.94 6.30
C PRO A 31 -11.80 0.70 6.04
N ASN A 32 -12.56 1.76 5.80
CA ASN A 32 -13.99 1.69 5.45
C ASN A 32 -14.21 2.29 4.05
N VAL A 33 -13.84 1.52 3.03
CA VAL A 33 -13.90 1.93 1.62
C VAL A 33 -14.98 1.18 0.82
N GLY A 34 -15.77 0.36 1.48
CA GLY A 34 -16.81 -0.45 0.84
C GLY A 34 -16.26 -1.66 0.06
N GLU A 35 -17.17 -2.33 -0.63
CA GLU A 35 -16.85 -3.46 -1.49
C GLU A 35 -16.23 -3.00 -2.81
N ALA A 36 -15.54 -3.91 -3.49
CA ALA A 36 -14.99 -3.62 -4.81
C ALA A 36 -16.13 -3.54 -5.83
N GLU A 37 -16.07 -2.54 -6.71
CA GLU A 37 -17.04 -2.39 -7.80
C GLU A 37 -16.93 -3.56 -8.79
N GLU A 38 -18.05 -3.98 -9.39
CA GLU A 38 -18.03 -4.89 -10.52
C GLU A 38 -17.63 -4.13 -11.78
N LEU A 39 -16.32 -4.19 -12.11
CA LEU A 39 -15.81 -3.62 -13.33
C LEU A 39 -15.61 -4.70 -14.39
N LYS A 40 -16.06 -4.42 -15.61
CA LYS A 40 -15.72 -5.17 -16.82
C LYS A 40 -14.86 -4.30 -17.70
N ILE A 41 -13.60 -4.69 -17.90
CA ILE A 41 -12.66 -3.96 -18.74
C ILE A 41 -12.49 -4.71 -20.06
N ASP A 42 -12.73 -4.02 -21.17
CA ASP A 42 -12.42 -4.56 -22.49
C ASP A 42 -10.91 -4.50 -22.71
N TYR A 43 -10.27 -5.66 -22.84
CA TYR A 43 -8.83 -5.78 -23.05
C TYR A 43 -8.47 -5.57 -24.54
N THR A 44 -8.68 -4.35 -25.05
CA THR A 44 -8.24 -4.01 -26.40
C THR A 44 -6.73 -3.83 -26.45
N LYS A 45 -6.15 -3.98 -27.65
CA LYS A 45 -4.70 -3.78 -27.84
C LYS A 45 -4.27 -2.37 -27.40
N GLU A 46 -5.06 -1.37 -27.74
CA GLU A 46 -4.80 0.04 -27.42
C GLU A 46 -4.80 0.28 -25.89
N ARG A 47 -5.74 -0.32 -25.18
CA ARG A 47 -5.79 -0.23 -23.70
C ARG A 47 -4.60 -0.92 -23.05
N ILE A 48 -4.22 -2.10 -23.55
CA ILE A 48 -3.05 -2.83 -23.04
C ILE A 48 -1.77 -2.01 -23.26
N GLU A 49 -1.57 -1.46 -24.45
CA GLU A 49 -0.41 -0.61 -24.75
C GLU A 49 -0.42 0.68 -23.90
N ARG A 50 -1.59 1.31 -23.73
CA ARG A 50 -1.72 2.46 -22.84
C ARG A 50 -1.39 2.10 -21.38
N GLY A 51 -1.90 0.97 -20.89
CA GLY A 51 -1.58 0.47 -19.53
C GLY A 51 -0.09 0.19 -19.37
N ARG A 52 0.54 -0.42 -20.35
CA ARG A 52 1.99 -0.66 -20.37
C ARG A 52 2.77 0.65 -20.26
N TYR A 53 2.41 1.65 -21.06
CA TYR A 53 3.03 2.97 -21.01
C TYR A 53 2.84 3.63 -19.62
N LEU A 54 1.63 3.60 -19.08
CA LEU A 54 1.35 4.17 -17.76
C LEU A 54 2.18 3.49 -16.68
N ALA A 55 2.17 2.17 -16.60
CA ALA A 55 2.83 1.42 -15.55
C ALA A 55 4.37 1.52 -15.57
N ASN A 56 4.96 1.63 -16.78
CA ASN A 56 6.42 1.65 -16.92
C ASN A 56 7.02 3.06 -16.97
N THR A 57 6.22 4.09 -17.35
CA THR A 57 6.78 5.41 -17.65
C THR A 57 6.16 6.53 -16.81
N VAL A 58 4.83 6.51 -16.61
CA VAL A 58 4.13 7.62 -15.94
C VAL A 58 4.04 7.40 -14.44
N THR A 59 3.54 6.23 -14.03
CA THR A 59 3.35 5.88 -12.61
C THR A 59 4.53 5.11 -12.03
N VAL A 60 5.48 4.72 -12.88
CA VAL A 60 6.74 4.02 -12.55
C VAL A 60 6.58 2.82 -11.62
N CYS A 61 5.45 2.11 -11.71
CA CYS A 61 5.15 0.96 -10.86
C CYS A 61 6.28 -0.09 -10.90
N MET A 62 6.85 -0.31 -12.09
CA MET A 62 7.89 -1.31 -12.32
C MET A 62 9.20 -0.95 -11.62
N ASP A 63 9.48 0.31 -11.33
CA ASP A 63 10.69 0.72 -10.62
C ASP A 63 10.74 0.19 -9.19
N CYS A 64 9.62 0.18 -8.50
CA CYS A 64 9.52 -0.38 -7.15
C CYS A 64 9.18 -1.88 -7.16
N HIS A 65 8.40 -2.33 -8.14
CA HIS A 65 7.92 -3.72 -8.20
C HIS A 65 8.80 -4.65 -9.03
N SER A 66 10.07 -4.30 -9.28
CA SER A 66 11.05 -5.16 -9.94
C SER A 66 12.35 -5.17 -9.13
N LYS A 67 13.23 -6.13 -9.37
CA LYS A 67 14.58 -6.11 -8.79
C LYS A 67 15.45 -5.12 -9.56
N ARG A 68 16.23 -4.33 -8.83
CA ARG A 68 17.14 -3.33 -9.41
C ARG A 68 18.61 -3.67 -9.14
N GLU A 69 19.47 -3.34 -10.08
CA GLU A 69 20.92 -3.49 -9.95
C GLU A 69 21.54 -2.20 -9.41
N TRP A 70 21.40 -1.96 -8.11
CA TRP A 70 21.88 -0.75 -7.45
C TRP A 70 23.39 -0.51 -7.52
N ALA A 71 24.16 -1.54 -7.89
CA ALA A 71 25.61 -1.39 -8.17
C ALA A 71 25.89 -0.67 -9.50
N LYS A 72 24.92 -0.52 -10.37
CA LYS A 72 25.03 0.17 -11.65
C LYS A 72 24.44 1.58 -11.58
N PHE A 73 24.92 2.46 -12.47
CA PHE A 73 24.37 3.80 -12.60
C PHE A 73 22.85 3.75 -12.84
N SER A 74 22.11 4.59 -12.13
CA SER A 74 20.64 4.66 -12.06
C SER A 74 19.91 3.37 -11.67
N GLY A 75 20.59 2.33 -11.22
CA GLY A 75 19.98 1.08 -10.74
C GLY A 75 18.99 0.47 -11.75
N PRO A 76 19.41 0.06 -12.96
CA PRO A 76 18.48 -0.48 -13.94
C PRO A 76 17.77 -1.72 -13.45
N ILE A 77 16.57 -1.97 -13.99
CA ILE A 77 15.81 -3.19 -13.66
C ILE A 77 16.59 -4.42 -14.14
N THR A 78 16.75 -5.41 -13.25
CA THR A 78 17.39 -6.68 -13.60
C THR A 78 16.54 -7.42 -14.64
N PRO A 79 17.12 -7.81 -15.79
CA PRO A 79 16.38 -8.53 -16.83
C PRO A 79 15.61 -9.75 -16.28
N GLY A 80 14.36 -9.92 -16.74
CA GLY A 80 13.50 -11.01 -16.35
C GLY A 80 12.78 -10.83 -15.00
N THR A 81 12.97 -9.71 -14.30
CA THR A 81 12.33 -9.47 -12.98
C THR A 81 11.21 -8.44 -13.01
N LEU A 82 10.79 -7.97 -14.20
CA LEU A 82 9.80 -6.92 -14.37
C LEU A 82 8.48 -7.27 -13.67
N GLY A 83 8.09 -6.47 -12.68
CA GLY A 83 6.87 -6.64 -11.90
C GLY A 83 6.90 -7.80 -10.89
N MET A 84 7.99 -8.56 -10.80
CA MET A 84 8.07 -9.73 -9.91
C MET A 84 8.24 -9.37 -8.43
N GLY A 85 8.46 -8.09 -8.13
CA GLY A 85 8.69 -7.63 -6.76
C GLY A 85 10.03 -8.09 -6.19
N GLY A 86 10.10 -8.08 -4.86
CA GLY A 86 11.25 -8.58 -4.10
C GLY A 86 12.33 -7.53 -3.83
N ASP A 87 12.18 -6.30 -4.31
CA ASP A 87 13.09 -5.22 -3.90
C ASP A 87 12.82 -4.83 -2.45
N ARG A 88 13.87 -4.52 -1.72
CA ARG A 88 13.82 -4.28 -0.27
C ARG A 88 13.90 -2.78 0.00
N PHE A 89 13.01 -2.32 0.86
CA PHE A 89 12.93 -0.95 1.35
C PHE A 89 13.08 -0.95 2.86
N ASP A 90 14.05 -0.24 3.40
CA ASP A 90 14.32 -0.22 4.82
C ASP A 90 14.93 1.12 5.32
N GLN A 91 15.46 1.10 6.52
CA GLN A 91 16.04 2.28 7.18
C GLN A 91 17.21 2.90 6.41
N SER A 92 17.93 2.15 5.57
CA SER A 92 18.99 2.70 4.72
C SER A 92 18.46 3.69 3.68
N MET A 93 17.18 3.57 3.34
CA MET A 93 16.42 4.47 2.45
C MET A 93 15.55 5.49 3.22
N GLY A 94 15.69 5.56 4.56
CA GLY A 94 14.88 6.43 5.43
C GLY A 94 13.47 5.91 5.73
N ILE A 95 13.17 4.65 5.41
CA ILE A 95 11.86 4.04 5.62
C ILE A 95 11.86 3.28 6.96
N PRO A 96 10.96 3.60 7.91
CA PRO A 96 10.89 2.89 9.18
C PRO A 96 10.35 1.46 8.97
N GLY A 97 11.15 0.46 9.33
CA GLY A 97 10.82 -0.96 9.16
C GLY A 97 11.55 -1.61 7.99
N VAL A 98 11.09 -2.79 7.59
CA VAL A 98 11.58 -3.55 6.44
C VAL A 98 10.39 -3.98 5.60
N PHE A 99 10.34 -3.52 4.35
CA PHE A 99 9.27 -3.82 3.41
C PHE A 99 9.86 -4.45 2.15
N TYR A 100 9.08 -5.30 1.52
CA TYR A 100 9.42 -5.87 0.22
C TYR A 100 8.32 -5.55 -0.78
N ALA A 101 8.72 -5.03 -1.96
CA ALA A 101 7.79 -4.82 -3.05
C ALA A 101 7.07 -6.12 -3.41
N LYS A 102 5.75 -6.05 -3.56
CA LYS A 102 4.94 -7.22 -3.89
C LYS A 102 5.05 -7.55 -5.38
N ASN A 103 4.86 -8.83 -5.70
CA ASN A 103 4.74 -9.29 -7.07
C ASN A 103 3.42 -8.80 -7.68
N ILE A 104 3.50 -7.99 -8.74
CA ILE A 104 2.36 -7.45 -9.49
C ILE A 104 2.19 -8.09 -10.88
N THR A 105 2.88 -9.20 -11.14
CA THR A 105 2.61 -10.04 -12.32
C THR A 105 1.34 -10.88 -12.12
N SER A 106 0.89 -11.58 -13.15
CA SER A 106 -0.27 -12.47 -13.07
C SER A 106 -0.14 -13.54 -11.97
N SER A 107 1.07 -13.98 -11.65
CA SER A 107 1.29 -14.93 -10.53
C SER A 107 1.09 -14.29 -9.14
N GLY A 108 1.23 -12.98 -9.01
CA GLY A 108 1.02 -12.24 -7.76
C GLY A 108 -0.41 -11.72 -7.60
N ILE A 109 -0.93 -11.04 -8.62
CA ILE A 109 -2.22 -10.34 -8.56
C ILE A 109 -3.32 -10.96 -9.45
N GLY A 110 -3.05 -12.03 -10.21
CA GLY A 110 -4.03 -12.65 -11.10
C GLY A 110 -5.27 -13.25 -10.41
N ARG A 111 -5.25 -13.32 -9.08
CA ARG A 111 -6.41 -13.70 -8.26
C ARG A 111 -7.40 -12.56 -7.99
N TYR A 112 -7.05 -11.33 -8.35
CA TYR A 112 -7.89 -10.16 -8.18
C TYR A 112 -8.80 -9.98 -9.40
N THR A 113 -10.03 -9.56 -9.18
CA THR A 113 -10.90 -9.02 -10.23
C THR A 113 -10.46 -7.61 -10.62
N ASP A 114 -10.95 -7.09 -11.74
CA ASP A 114 -10.62 -5.73 -12.18
C ASP A 114 -11.05 -4.67 -11.15
N GLY A 115 -12.22 -4.84 -10.53
CA GLY A 115 -12.69 -3.95 -9.48
C GLY A 115 -11.88 -4.05 -8.18
N GLU A 116 -11.45 -5.25 -7.79
CA GLU A 116 -10.56 -5.43 -6.65
C GLU A 116 -9.19 -4.78 -6.89
N LEU A 117 -8.63 -4.89 -8.11
CA LEU A 117 -7.40 -4.20 -8.48
C LEU A 117 -7.58 -2.68 -8.50
N PHE A 118 -8.70 -2.20 -9.01
CA PHE A 118 -9.02 -0.79 -8.99
C PHE A 118 -9.08 -0.26 -7.55
N ARG A 119 -9.79 -0.94 -6.65
CA ARG A 119 -9.84 -0.59 -5.22
C ARG A 119 -8.45 -0.66 -4.56
N LEU A 120 -7.65 -1.67 -4.89
CA LEU A 120 -6.29 -1.82 -4.37
C LEU A 120 -5.40 -0.62 -4.74
N ILE A 121 -5.46 -0.17 -6.00
CA ILE A 121 -4.63 0.93 -6.51
C ILE A 121 -5.13 2.29 -6.00
N THR A 122 -6.44 2.50 -5.93
CA THR A 122 -7.04 3.82 -5.60
C THR A 122 -7.22 4.05 -4.10
N ALA A 123 -7.50 2.98 -3.34
CA ALA A 123 -7.81 3.07 -1.92
C ALA A 123 -6.80 2.35 -1.01
N GLY A 124 -5.83 1.63 -1.56
CA GLY A 124 -4.84 0.88 -0.78
C GLY A 124 -5.43 -0.29 0.01
N VAL A 125 -6.53 -0.89 -0.47
CA VAL A 125 -7.23 -1.96 0.25
C VAL A 125 -7.19 -3.26 -0.54
N THR A 126 -6.72 -4.32 0.10
CA THR A 126 -6.61 -5.65 -0.49
C THR A 126 -7.99 -6.27 -0.75
N LYS A 127 -8.04 -7.36 -1.53
CA LYS A 127 -9.32 -8.08 -1.76
C LYS A 127 -9.97 -8.59 -0.46
N GLU A 128 -9.16 -8.89 0.55
CA GLU A 128 -9.62 -9.31 1.88
C GLU A 128 -10.08 -8.12 2.76
N GLY A 129 -10.13 -6.90 2.24
CA GLY A 129 -10.58 -5.71 2.97
C GLY A 129 -9.53 -5.14 3.94
N ARG A 130 -8.27 -5.55 3.86
CA ARG A 130 -7.19 -5.05 4.72
C ARG A 130 -6.44 -3.89 4.05
N ALA A 131 -5.99 -2.93 4.83
CA ALA A 131 -5.02 -1.94 4.35
C ALA A 131 -3.72 -2.61 3.90
N MET A 132 -3.08 -2.05 2.87
CA MET A 132 -1.75 -2.44 2.42
C MET A 132 -0.67 -1.98 3.38
#